data_ee783a670a1f29eba16f31e8541b3f43
#
_entry.id   ee783a670a1f29eba16f31e8541b3f43
#
_cell.length_a   1.000
_cell.length_b   1.000
_cell.length_c   1.000
_cell.angle_alpha   90.00
_cell.angle_beta   90.00
_cell.angle_gamma   90.00
#
_symmetry.space_group_name_H-M   'P 1'
#
loop_
_entity.id
_entity.type
_entity.pdbx_description
1 polymer ?
#
loop_
_entity_poly.entity_id
_entity_poly.type
_entity_poly.pdbx_seq_one_letter_code
_entity_poly.pdbx_strand_id
1 'polypeptide(L)'
;MSDTIVVITGASGGIGAAVAELVSRQGMSVVLAARRKDALDAVAARCAGRALPVVADVAVRANVRRLVEQTLSQFGRIDVWINNAGIGISRPPSQLTDDDIDAMIQANVKSALYGMQEVLPHFKERNAGHVINVSSMLGRVPFATIRSAYSGAKHFLNALTAMFRDELRESHPGIQISLVSPGVVRTDFGLNAMHGGPDSRQFPGSQSADEVAAVIARVIATRAPDVYTLPGARARVAAYYASLGEDYS
;
A
#
# COMPACT_ATOMS: atom_id res chain seq x y z
N MET A 1 -0.39 -25.86 -9.59
CA MET A 1 0.11 -24.47 -9.45
C MET A 1 0.40 -24.27 -7.99
N SER A 2 1.58 -23.76 -7.61
CA SER A 2 1.90 -23.51 -6.21
C SER A 2 0.96 -22.43 -5.70
N ASP A 3 0.29 -22.68 -4.58
CA ASP A 3 -0.64 -21.78 -3.90
C ASP A 3 0.14 -20.53 -3.43
N THR A 4 0.03 -19.42 -4.16
CA THR A 4 0.72 -18.17 -3.83
C THR A 4 0.07 -17.54 -2.60
N ILE A 5 0.85 -17.27 -1.56
CA ILE A 5 0.37 -16.70 -0.30
C ILE A 5 0.57 -15.18 -0.32
N VAL A 6 -0.53 -14.44 -0.26
CA VAL A 6 -0.55 -12.97 -0.33
C VAL A 6 -1.04 -12.37 0.98
N VAL A 7 -0.21 -11.62 1.67
CA VAL A 7 -0.59 -10.84 2.85
C VAL A 7 -0.98 -9.42 2.43
N ILE A 8 -2.15 -8.95 2.87
CA ILE A 8 -2.69 -7.63 2.50
C ILE A 8 -3.03 -6.85 3.76
N THR A 9 -2.35 -5.73 3.98
CA THR A 9 -2.66 -4.81 5.09
C THR A 9 -3.73 -3.81 4.67
N GLY A 10 -4.57 -3.36 5.62
CA GLY A 10 -5.71 -2.49 5.31
C GLY A 10 -6.80 -3.19 4.50
N ALA A 11 -6.96 -4.52 4.69
CA ALA A 11 -7.82 -5.37 3.88
C ALA A 11 -9.32 -5.32 4.27
N SER A 12 -9.72 -4.52 5.26
CA SER A 12 -11.12 -4.45 5.72
C SER A 12 -12.05 -3.61 4.83
N GLY A 13 -11.56 -3.09 3.70
CA GLY A 13 -12.34 -2.29 2.74
C GLY A 13 -11.47 -1.69 1.64
N GLY A 14 -12.11 -0.96 0.73
CA GLY A 14 -11.45 -0.22 -0.34
C GLY A 14 -10.54 -1.07 -1.21
N ILE A 15 -9.37 -0.53 -1.56
CA ILE A 15 -8.39 -1.21 -2.43
C ILE A 15 -7.98 -2.58 -1.86
N GLY A 16 -7.70 -2.65 -0.54
CA GLY A 16 -7.23 -3.89 0.08
C GLY A 16 -8.24 -5.03 -0.01
N ALA A 17 -9.53 -4.75 0.21
CA ALA A 17 -10.60 -5.75 0.03
C ALA A 17 -10.75 -6.17 -1.43
N ALA A 18 -10.76 -5.22 -2.37
CA ALA A 18 -10.86 -5.51 -3.80
C ALA A 18 -9.69 -6.36 -4.31
N VAL A 19 -8.45 -6.09 -3.84
CA VAL A 19 -7.28 -6.93 -4.15
C VAL A 19 -7.48 -8.34 -3.61
N ALA A 20 -7.88 -8.47 -2.35
CA ALA A 20 -8.08 -9.78 -1.71
C ALA A 20 -9.08 -10.64 -2.48
N GLU A 21 -10.25 -10.06 -2.80
CA GLU A 21 -11.29 -10.75 -3.56
C GLU A 21 -10.81 -11.13 -4.97
N LEU A 22 -10.09 -10.24 -5.66
CA LEU A 22 -9.61 -10.51 -7.01
C LEU A 22 -8.56 -11.62 -7.04
N VAL A 23 -7.50 -11.52 -6.21
CA VAL A 23 -6.41 -12.49 -6.25
C VAL A 23 -6.83 -13.85 -5.71
N SER A 24 -7.78 -13.89 -4.75
CA SER A 24 -8.36 -15.16 -4.29
C SER A 24 -9.13 -15.88 -5.41
N ARG A 25 -9.89 -15.16 -6.26
CA ARG A 25 -10.54 -15.72 -7.47
C ARG A 25 -9.53 -16.22 -8.50
N GLN A 26 -8.29 -15.71 -8.47
CA GLN A 26 -7.18 -16.20 -9.31
C GLN A 26 -6.45 -17.42 -8.72
N GLY A 27 -6.95 -17.98 -7.60
CA GLY A 27 -6.42 -19.18 -6.96
C GLY A 27 -5.29 -18.93 -5.95
N MET A 28 -5.06 -17.68 -5.52
CA MET A 28 -4.11 -17.35 -4.46
C MET A 28 -4.77 -17.48 -3.08
N SER A 29 -4.01 -17.90 -2.06
CA SER A 29 -4.44 -17.81 -0.67
C SER A 29 -4.15 -16.42 -0.12
N VAL A 30 -5.07 -15.84 0.65
CA VAL A 30 -4.97 -14.47 1.15
C VAL A 30 -4.97 -14.39 2.67
N VAL A 31 -4.11 -13.55 3.23
CA VAL A 31 -4.13 -13.17 4.65
C VAL A 31 -4.54 -11.70 4.73
N LEU A 32 -5.64 -11.44 5.41
CA LEU A 32 -6.30 -10.15 5.47
C LEU A 32 -6.01 -9.49 6.81
N ALA A 33 -5.25 -8.41 6.82
CA ALA A 33 -4.88 -7.72 8.06
C ALA A 33 -5.53 -6.34 8.15
N ALA A 34 -6.25 -6.08 9.24
CA ALA A 34 -6.79 -4.77 9.61
C ALA A 34 -7.25 -4.78 11.08
N ARG A 35 -7.69 -3.62 11.59
CA ARG A 35 -8.15 -3.46 12.98
C ARG A 35 -9.59 -3.94 13.22
N ARG A 36 -10.46 -3.87 12.22
CA ARG A 36 -11.90 -4.15 12.34
C ARG A 36 -12.18 -5.61 12.00
N LYS A 37 -12.45 -6.42 13.03
CA LYS A 37 -12.69 -7.87 12.87
C LYS A 37 -13.86 -8.17 11.95
N ASP A 38 -15.04 -7.61 12.23
CA ASP A 38 -16.26 -7.92 11.48
C ASP A 38 -16.13 -7.56 9.99
N ALA A 39 -15.46 -6.44 9.68
CA ALA A 39 -15.19 -6.06 8.30
C ALA A 39 -14.19 -7.00 7.60
N LEU A 40 -13.18 -7.53 8.34
CA LEU A 40 -12.27 -8.55 7.81
C LEU A 40 -13.00 -9.85 7.52
N ASP A 41 -13.84 -10.32 8.44
CA ASP A 41 -14.61 -11.54 8.28
C ASP A 41 -15.56 -11.43 7.08
N ALA A 42 -16.22 -10.27 6.92
CA ALA A 42 -17.06 -10.01 5.76
C ALA A 42 -16.29 -10.01 4.42
N VAL A 43 -15.04 -9.52 4.39
CA VAL A 43 -14.19 -9.62 3.20
C VAL A 43 -13.74 -11.05 2.98
N ALA A 44 -13.31 -11.77 4.02
CA ALA A 44 -12.90 -13.17 3.93
C ALA A 44 -14.01 -14.06 3.36
N ALA A 45 -15.26 -13.83 3.75
CA ALA A 45 -16.44 -14.55 3.24
C ALA A 45 -16.69 -14.33 1.73
N ARG A 46 -16.18 -13.24 1.14
CA ARG A 46 -16.28 -12.96 -0.31
C ARG A 46 -15.06 -13.44 -1.10
N CYS A 47 -14.00 -13.85 -0.43
CA CYS A 47 -12.82 -14.43 -1.08
C CYS A 47 -13.10 -15.86 -1.54
N ALA A 48 -12.61 -16.21 -2.73
CA ALA A 48 -12.59 -17.58 -3.19
C ALA A 48 -11.38 -18.32 -2.58
N GLY A 49 -11.58 -19.53 -2.08
CA GLY A 49 -10.49 -20.34 -1.54
C GLY A 49 -10.08 -19.95 -0.11
N ARG A 50 -8.78 -20.07 0.21
CA ARG A 50 -8.28 -19.89 1.57
C ARG A 50 -8.08 -18.41 1.90
N ALA A 51 -8.86 -17.90 2.84
CA ALA A 51 -8.73 -16.53 3.35
C ALA A 51 -8.57 -16.56 4.88
N LEU A 52 -7.49 -15.97 5.41
CA LEU A 52 -7.20 -15.89 6.84
C LEU A 52 -7.36 -14.44 7.31
N PRO A 53 -8.45 -14.08 8.01
CA PRO A 53 -8.56 -12.77 8.64
C PRO A 53 -7.71 -12.70 9.91
N VAL A 54 -6.86 -11.67 10.02
CA VAL A 54 -6.00 -11.42 11.18
C VAL A 54 -6.20 -10.00 11.68
N VAL A 55 -6.67 -9.85 12.91
CA VAL A 55 -6.82 -8.53 13.54
C VAL A 55 -5.44 -8.00 13.92
N ALA A 56 -5.01 -6.93 13.26
CA ALA A 56 -3.72 -6.30 13.49
C ALA A 56 -3.78 -4.79 13.25
N ASP A 57 -3.20 -4.02 14.17
CA ASP A 57 -2.83 -2.63 13.91
C ASP A 57 -1.38 -2.61 13.40
N VAL A 58 -1.21 -2.39 12.10
CA VAL A 58 0.10 -2.39 11.45
C VAL A 58 0.93 -1.14 11.78
N ALA A 59 0.35 -0.15 12.46
CA ALA A 59 1.09 0.95 13.07
C ALA A 59 1.90 0.51 14.32
N VAL A 60 1.66 -0.71 14.83
CA VAL A 60 2.38 -1.32 15.95
C VAL A 60 3.25 -2.47 15.45
N ARG A 61 4.58 -2.31 15.51
CA ARG A 61 5.55 -3.30 14.99
C ARG A 61 5.30 -4.73 15.50
N ALA A 62 5.02 -4.89 16.80
CA ALA A 62 4.76 -6.21 17.39
C ALA A 62 3.54 -6.92 16.77
N ASN A 63 2.54 -6.16 16.32
CA ASN A 63 1.38 -6.73 15.60
C ASN A 63 1.77 -7.20 14.20
N VAL A 64 2.65 -6.47 13.52
CA VAL A 64 3.17 -6.87 12.20
C VAL A 64 4.01 -8.15 12.32
N ARG A 65 4.86 -8.25 13.34
CA ARG A 65 5.62 -9.47 13.62
C ARG A 65 4.69 -10.67 13.83
N ARG A 66 3.67 -10.53 14.69
CA ARG A 66 2.67 -11.60 14.91
C ARG A 66 1.92 -11.97 13.63
N LEU A 67 1.62 -11.00 12.76
CA LEU A 67 0.98 -11.26 11.47
C LEU A 67 1.87 -12.14 10.58
N VAL A 68 3.18 -11.87 10.52
CA VAL A 68 4.15 -12.72 9.80
C VAL A 68 4.20 -14.11 10.41
N GLU A 69 4.35 -14.23 11.73
CA GLU A 69 4.40 -15.51 12.46
C GLU A 69 3.14 -16.35 12.24
N GLN A 70 1.95 -15.75 12.36
CA GLN A 70 0.68 -16.44 12.12
C GLN A 70 0.53 -16.89 10.67
N THR A 71 0.97 -16.06 9.71
CA THR A 71 0.95 -16.44 8.31
C THR A 71 1.87 -17.64 8.04
N LEU A 72 3.09 -17.59 8.55
CA LEU A 72 4.06 -18.69 8.39
C LEU A 72 3.60 -19.98 9.08
N SER A 73 2.99 -19.88 10.28
CA SER A 73 2.40 -21.02 10.97
C SER A 73 1.25 -21.67 10.19
N GLN A 74 0.41 -20.88 9.54
CA GLN A 74 -0.78 -21.36 8.83
C GLN A 74 -0.48 -21.88 7.42
N PHE A 75 0.46 -21.24 6.70
CA PHE A 75 0.71 -21.49 5.29
C PHE A 75 2.13 -21.99 4.98
N GLY A 76 3.06 -21.94 5.95
CA GLY A 76 4.46 -22.32 5.79
C GLY A 76 5.30 -21.31 5.03
N ARG A 77 4.71 -20.31 4.36
CA ARG A 77 5.44 -19.30 3.58
C ARG A 77 4.61 -18.04 3.36
N ILE A 78 5.30 -16.99 2.94
CA ILE A 78 4.74 -15.76 2.37
C ILE A 78 5.44 -15.55 1.02
N ASP A 79 4.66 -15.26 -0.02
CA ASP A 79 5.20 -14.99 -1.37
C ASP A 79 5.07 -13.51 -1.73
N VAL A 80 3.95 -12.88 -1.33
CA VAL A 80 3.67 -11.47 -1.60
C VAL A 80 3.21 -10.77 -0.32
N TRP A 81 3.77 -9.60 -0.05
CA TRP A 81 3.37 -8.72 1.05
C TRP A 81 2.91 -7.37 0.51
N ILE A 82 1.65 -6.99 0.74
CA ILE A 82 1.07 -5.75 0.24
C ILE A 82 0.85 -4.78 1.40
N ASN A 83 1.66 -3.74 1.46
CA ASN A 83 1.48 -2.60 2.35
C ASN A 83 0.46 -1.64 1.72
N ASN A 84 -0.82 -1.83 2.05
CA ASN A 84 -1.92 -0.99 1.56
C ASN A 84 -2.56 -0.17 2.68
N ALA A 85 -2.38 -0.52 3.94
CA ALA A 85 -2.87 0.26 5.07
C ALA A 85 -2.34 1.70 5.04
N GLY A 86 -3.22 2.65 5.35
CA GLY A 86 -2.88 4.07 5.43
C GLY A 86 -4.09 4.91 5.81
N ILE A 87 -3.84 6.16 6.20
CA ILE A 87 -4.89 7.14 6.51
C ILE A 87 -4.60 8.45 5.78
N GLY A 88 -5.66 9.20 5.49
CA GLY A 88 -5.58 10.56 4.97
C GLY A 88 -5.71 11.60 6.08
N ILE A 89 -5.47 12.86 5.71
CA ILE A 89 -5.71 14.02 6.55
C ILE A 89 -6.31 15.14 5.71
N SER A 90 -7.16 16.00 6.28
CA SER A 90 -7.72 17.17 5.63
C SER A 90 -7.47 18.41 6.48
N ARG A 91 -6.26 18.95 6.38
CA ARG A 91 -5.83 20.15 7.10
C ARG A 91 -4.78 20.91 6.28
N PRO A 92 -4.92 22.24 6.11
CA PRO A 92 -3.93 23.04 5.39
C PRO A 92 -2.59 23.07 6.16
N PRO A 93 -1.45 23.26 5.49
CA PRO A 93 -0.11 23.22 6.10
C PRO A 93 0.05 24.14 7.31
N SER A 94 -0.52 25.35 7.24
CA SER A 94 -0.43 26.34 8.31
C SER A 94 -1.17 25.96 9.61
N GLN A 95 -2.00 24.91 9.59
CA GLN A 95 -2.78 24.46 10.73
C GLN A 95 -2.37 23.05 11.21
N LEU A 96 -1.39 22.43 10.57
CA LEU A 96 -0.90 21.11 11.01
C LEU A 96 -0.30 21.19 12.41
N THR A 97 -0.60 20.18 13.22
CA THR A 97 0.01 19.98 14.54
C THR A 97 1.08 18.89 14.48
N ASP A 98 1.92 18.80 15.51
CA ASP A 98 2.90 17.71 15.64
C ASP A 98 2.20 16.35 15.63
N ASP A 99 1.07 16.22 16.33
CA ASP A 99 0.25 14.98 16.34
C ASP A 99 -0.24 14.60 14.94
N ASP A 100 -0.61 15.57 14.09
CA ASP A 100 -1.00 15.31 12.70
C ASP A 100 0.15 14.70 11.89
N ILE A 101 1.35 15.27 12.05
CA ILE A 101 2.56 14.78 11.37
C ILE A 101 2.91 13.39 11.87
N ASP A 102 2.94 13.18 13.19
CA ASP A 102 3.26 11.90 13.80
C ASP A 102 2.28 10.81 13.37
N ALA A 103 0.99 11.10 13.33
CA ALA A 103 -0.03 10.18 12.86
C ALA A 103 0.16 9.82 11.37
N MET A 104 0.48 10.79 10.51
CA MET A 104 0.74 10.53 9.08
C MET A 104 1.98 9.66 8.88
N ILE A 105 3.07 9.94 9.59
CA ILE A 105 4.30 9.14 9.54
C ILE A 105 4.05 7.74 10.10
N GLN A 106 3.37 7.63 11.24
CA GLN A 106 3.10 6.33 11.86
C GLN A 106 2.25 5.43 10.96
N ALA A 107 1.16 5.96 10.40
CA ALA A 107 0.19 5.17 9.66
C ALA A 107 0.61 4.90 8.20
N ASN A 108 1.35 5.79 7.55
CA ASN A 108 1.65 5.70 6.11
C ASN A 108 3.12 5.34 5.80
N VAL A 109 4.04 5.56 6.74
CA VAL A 109 5.47 5.28 6.55
C VAL A 109 5.91 4.12 7.42
N LYS A 110 5.79 4.25 8.75
CA LYS A 110 6.28 3.23 9.69
C LYS A 110 5.54 1.91 9.53
N SER A 111 4.22 1.92 9.27
CA SER A 111 3.45 0.71 9.01
C SER A 111 4.01 -0.10 7.82
N ALA A 112 4.35 0.58 6.72
CA ALA A 112 4.94 -0.06 5.55
C ALA A 112 6.40 -0.49 5.81
N LEU A 113 7.19 0.33 6.52
CA LEU A 113 8.54 -0.03 6.94
C LEU A 113 8.53 -1.29 7.81
N TYR A 114 7.62 -1.40 8.78
CA TYR A 114 7.49 -2.59 9.61
C TYR A 114 7.13 -3.81 8.77
N GLY A 115 6.18 -3.68 7.82
CA GLY A 115 5.83 -4.76 6.90
C GLY A 115 7.04 -5.26 6.11
N MET A 116 7.82 -4.34 5.51
CA MET A 116 9.04 -4.68 4.77
C MET A 116 10.07 -5.37 5.66
N GLN A 117 10.35 -4.80 6.83
CA GLN A 117 11.40 -5.31 7.72
C GLN A 117 11.05 -6.64 8.39
N GLU A 118 9.81 -6.86 8.80
CA GLU A 118 9.41 -8.09 9.48
C GLU A 118 9.25 -9.28 8.51
N VAL A 119 8.92 -9.05 7.22
CA VAL A 119 8.85 -10.13 6.23
C VAL A 119 10.21 -10.43 5.59
N LEU A 120 11.13 -9.47 5.61
CA LEU A 120 12.40 -9.55 4.89
C LEU A 120 13.30 -10.74 5.29
N PRO A 121 13.43 -11.15 6.57
CA PRO A 121 14.22 -12.33 6.92
C PRO A 121 13.74 -13.59 6.19
N HIS A 122 12.42 -13.82 6.16
CA HIS A 122 11.82 -14.96 5.45
C HIS A 122 12.08 -14.91 3.93
N PHE A 123 12.02 -13.71 3.33
CA PHE A 123 12.33 -13.55 1.91
C PHE A 123 13.81 -13.74 1.61
N LYS A 124 14.71 -13.25 2.49
CA LYS A 124 16.18 -13.41 2.33
C LYS A 124 16.60 -14.88 2.41
N GLU A 125 16.08 -15.65 3.37
CA GLU A 125 16.35 -17.07 3.52
C GLU A 125 16.03 -17.87 2.24
N ARG A 126 14.96 -17.49 1.55
CA ARG A 126 14.49 -18.13 0.32
C ARG A 126 15.08 -17.51 -0.96
N ASN A 127 15.74 -16.37 -0.86
CA ASN A 127 16.02 -15.46 -1.98
C ASN A 127 14.79 -15.30 -2.92
N ALA A 128 13.60 -15.18 -2.35
CA ALA A 128 12.35 -15.09 -3.08
C ALA A 128 11.28 -14.36 -2.27
N GLY A 129 10.64 -13.39 -2.88
CA GLY A 129 9.54 -12.63 -2.28
C GLY A 129 9.19 -11.38 -3.08
N HIS A 130 8.03 -10.82 -2.81
CA HIS A 130 7.59 -9.60 -3.45
C HIS A 130 6.88 -8.68 -2.45
N VAL A 131 7.43 -7.51 -2.19
CA VAL A 131 6.73 -6.45 -1.46
C VAL A 131 6.10 -5.47 -2.43
N ILE A 132 4.83 -5.11 -2.21
CA ILE A 132 4.13 -4.08 -2.96
C ILE A 132 3.70 -2.98 -1.99
N ASN A 133 4.24 -1.78 -2.14
CA ASN A 133 3.83 -0.61 -1.38
C ASN A 133 2.79 0.20 -2.16
N VAL A 134 1.59 0.34 -1.60
CA VAL A 134 0.54 1.19 -2.17
C VAL A 134 0.74 2.63 -1.70
N SER A 135 1.25 3.44 -2.61
CA SER A 135 1.48 4.87 -2.43
C SER A 135 0.27 5.70 -2.90
N SER A 136 0.52 6.79 -3.60
CA SER A 136 -0.48 7.71 -4.15
C SER A 136 0.14 8.59 -5.23
N MET A 137 -0.69 9.13 -6.13
CA MET A 137 -0.30 10.26 -6.99
C MET A 137 0.15 11.48 -6.17
N LEU A 138 -0.39 11.66 -4.95
CA LEU A 138 0.07 12.70 -4.02
C LEU A 138 1.48 12.43 -3.46
N GLY A 139 1.99 11.22 -3.54
CA GLY A 139 3.39 10.90 -3.28
C GLY A 139 4.32 11.22 -4.46
N ARG A 140 3.77 11.68 -5.60
CA ARG A 140 4.51 12.08 -6.80
C ARG A 140 4.43 13.57 -7.06
N VAL A 141 3.24 14.14 -6.86
CA VAL A 141 2.95 15.55 -7.11
C VAL A 141 2.03 16.07 -6.00
N PRO A 142 2.41 17.12 -5.25
CA PRO A 142 1.63 17.64 -4.12
C PRO A 142 0.56 18.65 -4.59
N PHE A 143 -0.47 18.19 -5.31
CA PHE A 143 -1.50 19.07 -5.92
C PHE A 143 -2.72 19.33 -5.02
N ALA A 144 -2.77 18.80 -3.79
CA ALA A 144 -3.90 18.96 -2.88
C ALA A 144 -3.43 19.54 -1.53
N THR A 145 -3.57 20.86 -1.35
CA THR A 145 -3.04 21.61 -0.20
C THR A 145 -3.46 21.00 1.15
N ILE A 146 -4.75 20.66 1.30
CA ILE A 146 -5.26 20.04 2.55
C ILE A 146 -4.73 18.63 2.83
N ARG A 147 -4.02 18.04 1.89
CA ARG A 147 -3.40 16.71 1.97
C ARG A 147 -1.87 16.79 2.13
N SER A 148 -1.31 17.94 2.51
CA SER A 148 0.14 18.16 2.49
C SER A 148 0.93 17.16 3.34
N ALA A 149 0.52 16.90 4.58
CA ALA A 149 1.19 15.92 5.45
C ALA A 149 1.07 14.48 4.89
N TYR A 150 -0.09 14.11 4.33
CA TYR A 150 -0.24 12.84 3.63
C TYR A 150 0.65 12.76 2.38
N SER A 151 0.72 13.84 1.60
CA SER A 151 1.61 13.94 0.43
C SER A 151 3.06 13.74 0.83
N GLY A 152 3.53 14.44 1.88
CA GLY A 152 4.88 14.27 2.45
C GLY A 152 5.17 12.82 2.87
N ALA A 153 4.25 12.19 3.60
CA ALA A 153 4.38 10.80 4.03
C ALA A 153 4.46 9.82 2.82
N LYS A 154 3.69 10.06 1.76
CA LYS A 154 3.75 9.22 0.54
C LYS A 154 5.00 9.49 -0.31
N HIS A 155 5.56 10.70 -0.33
CA HIS A 155 6.89 10.96 -0.91
C HIS A 155 7.98 10.21 -0.14
N PHE A 156 7.92 10.22 1.20
CA PHE A 156 8.83 9.44 2.04
C PHE A 156 8.75 7.95 1.70
N LEU A 157 7.54 7.39 1.63
CA LEU A 157 7.32 5.98 1.28
C LEU A 157 7.89 5.65 -0.12
N ASN A 158 7.77 6.56 -1.09
CA ASN A 158 8.33 6.36 -2.43
C ASN A 158 9.85 6.26 -2.41
N ALA A 159 10.52 7.20 -1.72
CA ALA A 159 11.98 7.19 -1.56
C ALA A 159 12.44 5.92 -0.83
N LEU A 160 11.78 5.57 0.27
CA LEU A 160 12.07 4.37 1.05
C LEU A 160 11.93 3.11 0.21
N THR A 161 10.87 3.00 -0.61
CA THR A 161 10.62 1.86 -1.51
C THR A 161 11.74 1.69 -2.55
N ALA A 162 12.18 2.81 -3.14
CA ALA A 162 13.25 2.80 -4.13
C ALA A 162 14.58 2.34 -3.49
N MET A 163 14.92 2.89 -2.32
CA MET A 163 16.16 2.54 -1.62
C MET A 163 16.18 1.09 -1.11
N PHE A 164 15.06 0.56 -0.60
CA PHE A 164 14.95 -0.86 -0.26
C PHE A 164 15.18 -1.78 -1.47
N ARG A 165 14.65 -1.41 -2.62
CA ARG A 165 14.87 -2.15 -3.88
C ARG A 165 16.33 -2.16 -4.27
N ASP A 166 16.98 -0.99 -4.19
CA ASP A 166 18.40 -0.86 -4.55
C ASP A 166 19.31 -1.60 -3.58
N GLU A 167 19.04 -1.56 -2.27
CA GLU A 167 19.76 -2.32 -1.24
C GLU A 167 19.77 -3.83 -1.51
N LEU A 168 18.66 -4.38 -2.00
CA LEU A 168 18.50 -5.82 -2.18
C LEU A 168 18.89 -6.32 -3.55
N ARG A 169 19.03 -5.44 -4.52
CA ARG A 169 19.19 -5.78 -5.95
C ARG A 169 20.33 -6.75 -6.24
N GLU A 170 21.49 -6.56 -5.60
CA GLU A 170 22.67 -7.40 -5.83
C GLU A 170 22.70 -8.60 -4.88
N SER A 171 22.37 -8.38 -3.60
CA SER A 171 22.47 -9.40 -2.57
C SER A 171 21.36 -10.44 -2.62
N HIS A 172 20.14 -10.04 -3.01
CA HIS A 172 18.95 -10.89 -3.03
C HIS A 172 18.08 -10.62 -4.28
N PRO A 173 18.59 -10.93 -5.50
CA PRO A 173 17.90 -10.58 -6.76
C PRO A 173 16.54 -11.25 -6.94
N GLY A 174 16.25 -12.30 -6.19
CA GLY A 174 14.93 -12.95 -6.15
C GLY A 174 13.87 -12.17 -5.36
N ILE A 175 14.26 -11.12 -4.61
CA ILE A 175 13.31 -10.27 -3.87
C ILE A 175 12.98 -9.01 -4.69
N GLN A 176 11.69 -8.76 -4.92
CA GLN A 176 11.22 -7.55 -5.59
C GLN A 176 10.52 -6.62 -4.59
N ILE A 177 10.80 -5.33 -4.72
CA ILE A 177 10.07 -4.26 -4.02
C ILE A 177 9.42 -3.36 -5.06
N SER A 178 8.09 -3.33 -5.10
CA SER A 178 7.31 -2.57 -6.06
C SER A 178 6.55 -1.41 -5.40
N LEU A 179 6.35 -0.35 -6.15
CA LEU A 179 5.57 0.80 -5.78
C LEU A 179 4.37 0.94 -6.73
N VAL A 180 3.17 1.08 -6.17
CA VAL A 180 1.96 1.38 -6.94
C VAL A 180 1.42 2.74 -6.50
N SER A 181 1.16 3.63 -7.45
CA SER A 181 0.71 5.01 -7.19
C SER A 181 -0.70 5.24 -7.75
N PRO A 182 -1.77 4.97 -6.97
CA PRO A 182 -3.14 5.26 -7.37
C PRO A 182 -3.44 6.76 -7.42
N GLY A 183 -4.43 7.11 -8.26
CA GLY A 183 -5.10 8.39 -8.21
C GLY A 183 -6.14 8.48 -7.09
N VAL A 184 -7.19 9.29 -7.28
CA VAL A 184 -8.36 9.28 -6.42
C VAL A 184 -9.14 7.99 -6.66
N VAL A 185 -9.47 7.26 -5.59
CA VAL A 185 -10.18 5.98 -5.66
C VAL A 185 -11.49 6.08 -4.90
N ARG A 186 -12.59 5.63 -5.49
CA ARG A 186 -13.95 5.63 -4.89
C ARG A 186 -14.03 4.66 -3.71
N THR A 187 -13.62 5.14 -2.54
CA THR A 187 -13.61 4.42 -1.26
C THR A 187 -13.96 5.38 -0.13
N ASP A 188 -14.11 4.85 1.08
CA ASP A 188 -14.32 5.67 2.28
C ASP A 188 -13.04 6.38 2.79
N PHE A 189 -11.93 6.29 2.06
CA PHE A 189 -10.64 6.86 2.47
C PHE A 189 -10.71 8.37 2.73
N GLY A 190 -11.43 9.11 1.87
CA GLY A 190 -11.62 10.54 2.04
C GLY A 190 -12.46 10.87 3.28
N LEU A 191 -13.58 10.18 3.45
CA LEU A 191 -14.49 10.36 4.59
C LEU A 191 -13.83 9.99 5.92
N ASN A 192 -12.98 8.95 5.92
CA ASN A 192 -12.26 8.47 7.10
C ASN A 192 -10.92 9.19 7.35
N ALA A 193 -10.62 10.26 6.62
CA ALA A 193 -9.42 11.06 6.85
C ALA A 193 -9.49 11.79 8.20
N MET A 194 -8.35 12.00 8.83
CA MET A 194 -8.25 12.88 10.01
C MET A 194 -8.82 14.26 9.66
N HIS A 195 -9.58 14.82 10.57
CA HIS A 195 -10.34 16.08 10.41
C HIS A 195 -11.41 16.02 9.29
N GLY A 196 -11.90 14.81 8.96
CA GLY A 196 -12.87 14.61 7.89
C GLY A 196 -12.26 14.72 6.49
N GLY A 197 -13.11 14.77 5.48
CA GLY A 197 -12.67 14.97 4.10
C GLY A 197 -13.77 14.74 3.08
N PRO A 198 -13.57 15.17 1.84
CA PRO A 198 -14.57 14.99 0.80
C PRO A 198 -14.74 13.52 0.43
N ASP A 199 -15.95 13.15 0.03
CA ASP A 199 -16.23 11.81 -0.50
C ASP A 199 -15.50 11.63 -1.84
N SER A 200 -14.61 10.66 -1.89
CA SER A 200 -13.82 10.33 -3.08
C SER A 200 -14.68 9.94 -4.29
N ARG A 201 -15.95 9.51 -4.06
CA ARG A 201 -16.90 9.14 -5.11
C ARG A 201 -17.38 10.35 -5.94
N GLN A 202 -17.27 11.56 -5.38
CA GLN A 202 -17.73 12.79 -6.00
C GLN A 202 -16.68 13.41 -6.96
N PHE A 203 -15.47 12.87 -6.99
CA PHE A 203 -14.42 13.42 -7.86
C PHE A 203 -14.51 12.84 -9.27
N PRO A 204 -14.66 13.70 -10.32
CA PRO A 204 -14.59 13.25 -11.70
C PRO A 204 -13.25 12.54 -12.00
N GLY A 205 -13.32 11.44 -12.74
CA GLY A 205 -12.12 10.65 -13.08
C GLY A 205 -11.53 9.83 -11.94
N SER A 206 -12.25 9.70 -10.80
CA SER A 206 -11.86 8.76 -9.74
C SER A 206 -11.98 7.31 -10.23
N GLN A 207 -11.00 6.48 -9.86
CA GLN A 207 -10.99 5.05 -10.18
C GLN A 207 -11.89 4.26 -9.22
N SER A 208 -12.36 3.09 -9.65
CA SER A 208 -12.91 2.10 -8.70
C SER A 208 -11.78 1.38 -7.96
N ALA A 209 -12.11 0.78 -6.82
CA ALA A 209 -11.18 -0.09 -6.10
C ALA A 209 -10.77 -1.31 -6.95
N ASP A 210 -11.69 -1.82 -7.78
CA ASP A 210 -11.44 -2.97 -8.67
C ASP A 210 -10.46 -2.64 -9.80
N GLU A 211 -10.53 -1.42 -10.39
CA GLU A 211 -9.54 -0.97 -11.38
C GLU A 211 -8.13 -0.93 -10.78
N VAL A 212 -7.99 -0.44 -9.56
CA VAL A 212 -6.70 -0.42 -8.85
C VAL A 212 -6.26 -1.83 -8.47
N ALA A 213 -7.17 -2.68 -8.02
CA ALA A 213 -6.91 -4.09 -7.70
C ALA A 213 -6.39 -4.85 -8.93
N ALA A 214 -6.96 -4.61 -10.11
CA ALA A 214 -6.50 -5.22 -11.36
C ALA A 214 -5.05 -4.82 -11.70
N VAL A 215 -4.67 -3.57 -11.44
CA VAL A 215 -3.27 -3.13 -11.60
C VAL A 215 -2.35 -3.82 -10.60
N ILE A 216 -2.75 -3.91 -9.32
CA ILE A 216 -1.94 -4.59 -8.29
C ILE A 216 -1.79 -6.09 -8.62
N ALA A 217 -2.84 -6.77 -9.05
CA ALA A 217 -2.78 -8.17 -9.48
C ALA A 217 -1.80 -8.36 -10.67
N ARG A 218 -1.78 -7.41 -11.63
CA ARG A 218 -0.79 -7.39 -12.70
C ARG A 218 0.63 -7.18 -12.16
N VAL A 219 0.82 -6.30 -11.16
CA VAL A 219 2.13 -6.08 -10.53
C VAL A 219 2.62 -7.35 -9.83
N ILE A 220 1.73 -8.11 -9.16
CA ILE A 220 2.09 -9.42 -8.59
C ILE A 220 2.67 -10.33 -9.68
N ALA A 221 2.02 -10.42 -10.84
CA ALA A 221 2.43 -11.30 -11.95
C ALA A 221 3.69 -10.82 -12.67
N THR A 222 3.81 -9.52 -12.95
CA THR A 222 4.89 -8.95 -13.77
C THR A 222 6.11 -8.51 -12.97
N ARG A 223 5.96 -8.35 -11.65
CA ARG A 223 6.98 -7.80 -10.73
C ARG A 223 7.49 -6.40 -11.15
N ALA A 224 6.64 -5.61 -11.83
CA ALA A 224 7.00 -4.27 -12.28
C ALA A 224 7.39 -3.38 -11.07
N PRO A 225 8.55 -2.68 -11.12
CA PRO A 225 9.11 -2.02 -9.95
C PRO A 225 8.39 -0.73 -9.54
N ASP A 226 7.74 -0.06 -10.49
CA ASP A 226 7.07 1.24 -10.24
C ASP A 226 5.93 1.45 -11.25
N VAL A 227 4.70 1.61 -10.74
CA VAL A 227 3.49 1.61 -11.56
C VAL A 227 2.52 2.71 -11.13
N TYR A 228 2.00 3.45 -12.10
CA TYR A 228 0.84 4.33 -11.93
C TYR A 228 -0.43 3.59 -12.32
N THR A 229 -1.52 3.82 -11.59
CA THR A 229 -2.80 3.20 -11.93
C THR A 229 -3.61 4.00 -12.96
N LEU A 230 -3.33 5.31 -13.07
CA LEU A 230 -4.02 6.20 -14.01
C LEU A 230 -3.27 6.29 -15.35
N PRO A 231 -3.97 6.20 -16.49
CA PRO A 231 -3.40 6.52 -17.80
C PRO A 231 -2.83 7.94 -17.84
N GLY A 232 -1.70 8.13 -18.49
CA GLY A 232 -1.04 9.43 -18.64
C GLY A 232 -0.43 10.02 -17.37
N ALA A 233 -0.51 9.34 -16.23
CA ALA A 233 0.04 9.82 -14.95
C ALA A 233 1.55 10.08 -15.03
N ARG A 234 2.32 9.22 -15.71
CA ARG A 234 3.76 9.40 -15.90
C ARG A 234 4.10 10.73 -16.58
N ALA A 235 3.38 11.06 -17.65
CA ALA A 235 3.58 12.32 -18.37
C ALA A 235 3.23 13.54 -17.50
N ARG A 236 2.15 13.48 -16.71
CA ARG A 236 1.78 14.55 -15.76
C ARG A 236 2.83 14.76 -14.68
N VAL A 237 3.39 13.68 -14.13
CA VAL A 237 4.48 13.76 -13.14
C VAL A 237 5.73 14.38 -13.76
N ALA A 238 6.12 13.95 -14.96
CA ALA A 238 7.27 14.50 -15.66
C ALA A 238 7.08 16.01 -15.96
N ALA A 239 5.90 16.42 -16.45
CA ALA A 239 5.59 17.82 -16.71
C ALA A 239 5.63 18.68 -15.43
N TYR A 240 5.15 18.16 -14.30
CA TYR A 240 5.24 18.87 -13.02
C TYR A 240 6.69 19.14 -12.64
N TYR A 241 7.56 18.13 -12.65
CA TYR A 241 8.96 18.31 -12.27
C TYR A 241 9.75 19.15 -13.27
N ALA A 242 9.40 19.08 -14.56
CA ALA A 242 9.99 19.96 -15.58
C ALA A 242 9.60 21.44 -15.43
N SER A 243 8.55 21.75 -14.66
CA SER A 243 8.14 23.12 -14.36
C SER A 243 8.74 23.68 -13.08
N LEU A 244 9.54 22.90 -12.36
CA LEU A 244 10.15 23.28 -11.07
C LEU A 244 11.65 23.53 -11.24
N GLY A 245 12.11 24.54 -10.50
CA GLY A 245 13.55 24.84 -10.40
C GLY A 245 14.07 25.63 -11.59
N GLU A 246 15.12 26.39 -11.36
CA GLU A 246 15.93 27.09 -12.34
C GLU A 246 17.40 26.73 -12.07
N ASP A 247 18.17 26.48 -13.14
CA ASP A 247 19.61 26.28 -13.00
C ASP A 247 20.28 27.63 -12.78
N TYR A 248 21.00 27.79 -11.69
CA TYR A 248 21.88 28.94 -11.49
C TYR A 248 23.19 28.69 -12.27
N SER A 249 23.35 29.41 -13.36
CA SER A 249 24.62 29.45 -14.14
C SER A 249 25.66 30.34 -13.49
#